data_adfff4501db8023cfec6a8a46b25a77a
#
_entry.id   adfff4501db8023cfec6a8a46b25a77a
#
_cell.length_a   1.000
_cell.length_b   1.000
_cell.length_c   1.000
_cell.angle_alpha   90.00
_cell.angle_beta   90.00
_cell.angle_gamma   90.00
#
_symmetry.space_group_name_H-M   'P 1'
#
loop_
_entity.id
_entity.type
_entity.pdbx_description
1 polymer ?
#
loop_
_entity_poly.entity_id
_entity_poly.type
_entity_poly.pdbx_seq_one_letter_code
_entity_poly.pdbx_strand_id
1 'polypeptide(L)'
;MAKTTNNIEKAKIQLSALNPYLQDNKVENVEKEISGVDFIAWGTDNQYPGYLFSLYEDCATLQTIINGTVDFVCGNDISCNLPIFEKTVNKNGDTILDIIQRISTDYLIFGGFALQVIRNAVGNITELYWIDFTKIRSDKKNEVFFFSEDWCKSYGRVKYIVYPKFNEVDSNPSSIFYYKGNKTRSTYPVPIYNASITSCELEKKINEFHLNEISNNFLTSKIINFNSGVPDDDLKNEIERNLNEKFAGSENAGRILISFNANKDSETTVTDLPMDDFADRYEALHKRSREQIFTAFRATPNLFGLMTETTGFNEQEFFEAFKLYNRTAVRPIQQIITKSFDKILGFEGSITITPFNLEDDNKVEKEVE
;
A
#
# COMPACT_ATOMS: atom_id res chain seq x y z
N MET A 1 46.48 31.25 50.81
CA MET A 1 45.68 31.49 49.64
C MET A 1 45.26 30.13 49.06
N ALA A 2 44.12 29.64 49.43
CA ALA A 2 43.59 28.38 48.96
C ALA A 2 42.70 28.64 47.73
N LYS A 3 43.02 28.02 46.61
CA LYS A 3 42.19 28.05 45.42
C LYS A 3 41.03 27.05 45.59
N THR A 4 39.84 27.55 45.77
CA THR A 4 38.64 26.77 45.70
C THR A 4 38.32 26.50 44.24
N THR A 5 38.56 25.26 43.77
CA THR A 5 38.11 24.79 42.47
C THR A 5 36.65 24.38 42.58
N ASN A 6 35.75 25.17 42.02
CA ASN A 6 34.36 24.84 41.83
C ASN A 6 34.27 23.73 40.74
N ASN A 7 34.11 22.51 41.18
CA ASN A 7 33.63 21.41 40.31
C ASN A 7 32.15 21.56 40.17
N ILE A 8 31.71 22.23 39.11
CA ILE A 8 30.32 22.10 38.61
C ILE A 8 30.28 20.77 37.86
N GLU A 9 29.84 19.72 38.53
CA GLU A 9 29.42 18.48 37.87
C GLU A 9 28.30 18.84 36.90
N LYS A 10 28.58 18.71 35.61
CA LYS A 10 27.58 18.82 34.56
C LYS A 10 26.62 17.67 34.75
N ALA A 11 25.42 17.96 35.25
CA ALA A 11 24.31 17.01 35.24
C ALA A 11 24.05 16.56 33.79
N LYS A 12 24.35 15.30 33.50
CA LYS A 12 23.96 14.68 32.25
C LYS A 12 22.44 14.45 32.31
N ILE A 13 21.71 15.29 31.58
CA ILE A 13 20.29 15.04 31.31
C ILE A 13 20.25 13.86 30.33
N GLN A 14 19.88 12.71 30.81
CA GLN A 14 19.62 11.55 29.99
C GLN A 14 18.13 11.59 29.59
N LEU A 15 17.87 12.12 28.41
CA LEU A 15 16.55 12.02 27.77
C LEU A 15 16.42 10.64 27.17
N SER A 16 15.77 9.71 27.83
CA SER A 16 15.29 8.48 27.22
C SER A 16 13.95 8.77 26.55
N ALA A 17 13.98 9.04 25.26
CA ALA A 17 12.77 9.05 24.45
C ALA A 17 12.35 7.61 24.19
N LEU A 18 11.40 7.11 24.98
CA LEU A 18 10.72 5.85 24.71
C LEU A 18 9.83 6.02 23.47
N ASN A 19 10.41 5.76 22.31
CA ASN A 19 9.64 5.55 21.09
C ASN A 19 10.05 4.22 20.46
N PRO A 20 9.46 3.07 20.91
CA PRO A 20 9.76 1.76 20.33
C PRO A 20 9.28 1.60 18.89
N TYR A 21 8.52 2.57 18.37
CA TYR A 21 7.90 2.52 17.04
C TYR A 21 8.64 3.28 15.94
N LEU A 22 9.81 3.84 16.21
CA LEU A 22 10.63 4.52 15.18
C LEU A 22 11.87 3.70 14.75
N GLN A 23 11.81 2.38 14.76
CA GLN A 23 12.51 1.63 13.76
C GLN A 23 11.60 1.53 12.54
N ASP A 24 11.47 2.64 11.83
CA ASP A 24 11.03 2.63 10.45
C ASP A 24 12.10 1.83 9.67
N ASN A 25 11.91 0.52 9.61
CA ASN A 25 12.50 -0.28 8.57
C ASN A 25 11.80 0.18 7.28
N LYS A 26 12.30 1.29 6.72
CA LYS A 26 11.82 1.81 5.45
C LYS A 26 11.93 0.70 4.43
N VAL A 27 10.79 0.15 4.03
CA VAL A 27 10.74 -0.90 3.02
C VAL A 27 11.07 -0.23 1.69
N GLU A 28 12.31 -0.34 1.27
CA GLU A 28 12.77 0.27 0.02
C GLU A 28 12.55 -0.68 -1.16
N ASN A 29 12.15 -0.12 -2.30
CA ASN A 29 12.07 -0.85 -3.57
C ASN A 29 13.47 -1.09 -4.13
N VAL A 30 14.19 -2.00 -3.53
CA VAL A 30 15.55 -2.41 -3.94
C VAL A 30 15.50 -3.85 -4.43
N GLU A 31 16.11 -4.11 -5.57
CA GLU A 31 16.30 -5.47 -6.10
C GLU A 31 17.66 -6.00 -5.66
N LYS A 32 17.68 -7.19 -5.06
CA LYS A 32 18.92 -7.81 -4.58
C LYS A 32 19.11 -9.18 -5.20
N GLU A 33 20.26 -9.37 -5.83
CA GLU A 33 20.77 -10.71 -6.16
C GLU A 33 21.37 -11.33 -4.89
N ILE A 34 20.95 -12.51 -4.53
CA ILE A 34 21.40 -13.20 -3.34
C ILE A 34 22.18 -14.44 -3.77
N SER A 35 23.40 -14.58 -3.28
CA SER A 35 24.24 -15.74 -3.63
C SER A 35 23.58 -17.05 -3.18
N GLY A 36 23.49 -18.02 -4.12
CA GLY A 36 22.88 -19.33 -3.88
C GLY A 36 21.35 -19.35 -3.98
N VAL A 37 20.74 -18.31 -4.54
CA VAL A 37 19.30 -18.19 -4.78
C VAL A 37 19.06 -17.81 -6.24
N ASP A 38 18.09 -18.46 -6.88
CA ASP A 38 17.83 -18.31 -8.31
C ASP A 38 16.90 -17.13 -8.64
N PHE A 39 16.23 -16.55 -7.65
CA PHE A 39 15.33 -15.42 -7.83
C PHE A 39 15.95 -14.11 -7.33
N ILE A 40 15.45 -13.00 -7.85
CA ILE A 40 15.78 -11.65 -7.38
C ILE A 40 14.87 -11.31 -6.20
N ALA A 41 15.43 -10.90 -5.08
CA ALA A 41 14.63 -10.41 -3.96
C ALA A 41 14.00 -9.05 -4.28
N TRP A 42 12.73 -8.89 -3.92
CA TRP A 42 11.95 -7.68 -4.15
C TRP A 42 11.76 -6.89 -2.84
N GLY A 43 12.54 -5.85 -2.70
CA GLY A 43 12.67 -5.07 -1.47
C GLY A 43 13.82 -5.52 -0.59
N THR A 44 14.08 -4.76 0.47
CA THR A 44 15.20 -4.99 1.39
C THR A 44 15.12 -6.34 2.07
N ASP A 45 13.91 -6.77 2.42
CA ASP A 45 13.54 -8.01 3.12
C ASP A 45 12.76 -8.99 2.25
N ASN A 46 12.69 -8.76 0.95
CA ASN A 46 11.87 -9.49 -0.01
C ASN A 46 10.35 -9.36 0.24
N GLN A 47 9.89 -8.33 0.96
CA GLN A 47 8.50 -8.12 1.33
C GLN A 47 7.88 -6.85 0.72
N TYR A 48 8.56 -6.21 -0.24
CA TYR A 48 8.04 -4.99 -0.87
C TYR A 48 6.63 -5.13 -1.47
N PRO A 49 6.25 -6.25 -2.13
CA PRO A 49 4.87 -6.42 -2.59
C PRO A 49 3.86 -6.49 -1.44
N GLY A 50 4.21 -7.16 -0.34
CA GLY A 50 3.37 -7.19 0.85
C GLY A 50 3.18 -5.81 1.46
N TYR A 51 4.23 -4.99 1.47
CA TYR A 51 4.15 -3.59 1.88
C TYR A 51 3.22 -2.76 1.00
N LEU A 52 3.30 -2.89 -0.34
CA LEU A 52 2.38 -2.19 -1.25
C LEU A 52 0.93 -2.61 -1.04
N PHE A 53 0.70 -3.90 -0.78
CA PHE A 53 -0.63 -4.43 -0.49
C PHE A 53 -1.17 -3.88 0.84
N SER A 54 -0.35 -3.89 1.92
CA SER A 54 -0.76 -3.29 3.19
C SER A 54 -1.04 -1.78 3.06
N LEU A 55 -0.28 -1.08 2.22
CA LEU A 55 -0.53 0.34 1.97
C LEU A 55 -1.88 0.57 1.27
N TYR A 56 -2.26 -0.33 0.35
CA TYR A 56 -3.58 -0.31 -0.27
C TYR A 56 -4.70 -0.58 0.75
N GLU A 57 -4.50 -1.50 1.69
CA GLU A 57 -5.49 -1.81 2.74
C GLU A 57 -5.63 -0.68 3.76
N ASP A 58 -4.54 0.02 4.08
CA ASP A 58 -4.48 0.99 5.19
C ASP A 58 -4.73 2.45 4.76
N CYS A 59 -4.61 2.78 3.46
CA CYS A 59 -4.82 4.13 2.93
C CYS A 59 -6.18 4.22 2.23
N ALA A 60 -7.15 4.86 2.88
CA ALA A 60 -8.52 4.97 2.39
C ALA A 60 -8.62 5.63 1.01
N THR A 61 -7.86 6.69 0.77
CA THR A 61 -7.83 7.38 -0.53
C THR A 61 -7.28 6.47 -1.63
N LEU A 62 -6.19 5.76 -1.37
CA LEU A 62 -5.59 4.83 -2.33
C LEU A 62 -6.56 3.71 -2.68
N GLN A 63 -7.17 3.08 -1.68
CA GLN A 63 -8.13 1.99 -1.85
C GLN A 63 -9.35 2.43 -2.68
N THR A 64 -9.91 3.60 -2.36
CA THR A 64 -11.08 4.15 -3.08
C THR A 64 -10.77 4.36 -4.56
N ILE A 65 -9.61 4.96 -4.88
CA ILE A 65 -9.23 5.22 -6.28
C ILE A 65 -8.98 3.91 -7.02
N ILE A 66 -8.29 2.96 -6.40
CA ILE A 66 -8.00 1.66 -7.04
C ILE A 66 -9.30 0.91 -7.30
N ASN A 67 -10.17 0.74 -6.30
CA ASN A 67 -11.42 0.00 -6.45
C ASN A 67 -12.33 0.65 -7.52
N GLY A 68 -12.56 1.96 -7.43
CA GLY A 68 -13.37 2.65 -8.44
C GLY A 68 -12.76 2.62 -9.85
N THR A 69 -11.42 2.60 -9.95
CA THR A 69 -10.76 2.42 -11.26
C THR A 69 -10.96 1.01 -11.79
N VAL A 70 -10.91 -0.02 -10.94
CA VAL A 70 -11.21 -1.41 -11.33
C VAL A 70 -12.63 -1.53 -11.87
N ASP A 71 -13.61 -0.93 -11.19
CA ASP A 71 -15.00 -0.93 -11.65
C ASP A 71 -15.14 -0.29 -13.04
N PHE A 72 -14.49 0.85 -13.28
CA PHE A 72 -14.46 1.48 -14.60
C PHE A 72 -13.72 0.64 -15.66
N VAL A 73 -12.66 -0.08 -15.28
CA VAL A 73 -11.91 -0.97 -16.19
C VAL A 73 -12.75 -2.17 -16.58
N CYS A 74 -13.48 -2.76 -15.65
CA CYS A 74 -14.38 -3.89 -15.91
C CYS A 74 -15.57 -3.47 -16.78
N GLY A 75 -16.01 -2.21 -16.68
CA GLY A 75 -17.14 -1.71 -17.46
C GLY A 75 -18.46 -2.36 -17.05
N ASN A 76 -19.42 -2.38 -17.99
CA ASN A 76 -20.74 -2.94 -17.74
C ASN A 76 -20.80 -4.46 -17.93
N ASP A 77 -19.97 -5.00 -18.82
CA ASP A 77 -19.92 -6.44 -19.09
C ASP A 77 -18.58 -6.84 -19.72
N ILE A 78 -18.19 -8.09 -19.47
CA ILE A 78 -16.99 -8.69 -20.06
C ILE A 78 -17.36 -10.06 -20.62
N SER A 79 -17.11 -10.25 -21.91
CA SER A 79 -17.31 -11.52 -22.58
C SER A 79 -16.01 -12.08 -23.15
N CYS A 80 -15.89 -13.42 -23.13
CA CYS A 80 -14.80 -14.13 -23.77
C CYS A 80 -15.30 -14.81 -25.05
N ASN A 81 -14.61 -14.59 -26.14
CA ASN A 81 -14.98 -15.17 -27.44
C ASN A 81 -14.48 -16.61 -27.64
N LEU A 82 -13.91 -17.22 -26.59
CA LEU A 82 -13.53 -18.63 -26.57
C LEU A 82 -14.61 -19.45 -25.84
N PRO A 83 -15.31 -20.40 -26.52
CA PRO A 83 -16.45 -21.13 -25.93
C PRO A 83 -16.13 -21.88 -24.63
N ILE A 84 -14.88 -22.34 -24.46
CA ILE A 84 -14.48 -23.05 -23.23
C ILE A 84 -14.47 -22.12 -22.01
N PHE A 85 -14.33 -20.80 -22.21
CA PHE A 85 -14.28 -19.79 -21.14
C PHE A 85 -15.55 -18.94 -21.05
N GLU A 86 -16.62 -19.35 -21.72
CA GLU A 86 -17.90 -18.63 -21.70
C GLU A 86 -18.51 -18.58 -20.28
N LYS A 87 -18.41 -19.65 -19.50
CA LYS A 87 -18.96 -19.72 -18.15
C LYS A 87 -17.91 -19.60 -17.07
N THR A 88 -16.86 -20.39 -17.14
CA THR A 88 -15.78 -20.44 -16.15
C THR A 88 -14.45 -20.63 -16.84
N VAL A 89 -13.41 -20.04 -16.27
CA VAL A 89 -12.05 -20.11 -16.84
C VAL A 89 -11.15 -21.13 -16.14
N ASN A 90 -11.63 -21.73 -15.06
CA ASN A 90 -10.89 -22.73 -14.29
C ASN A 90 -11.82 -23.63 -13.46
N LYS A 91 -11.21 -24.61 -12.77
CA LYS A 91 -11.94 -25.56 -11.91
C LYS A 91 -12.44 -24.96 -10.58
N ASN A 92 -11.94 -23.79 -10.20
CA ASN A 92 -12.42 -23.09 -9.01
C ASN A 92 -13.79 -22.43 -9.24
N GLY A 93 -14.22 -22.35 -10.49
CA GLY A 93 -15.46 -21.68 -10.88
C GLY A 93 -15.31 -20.19 -11.14
N ASP A 94 -14.06 -19.68 -11.21
CA ASP A 94 -13.83 -18.27 -11.54
C ASP A 94 -14.32 -17.96 -12.97
N THR A 95 -14.95 -16.81 -13.12
CA THR A 95 -15.37 -16.27 -14.41
C THR A 95 -14.25 -15.41 -15.01
N ILE A 96 -14.40 -15.03 -16.29
CA ILE A 96 -13.45 -14.11 -16.93
C ILE A 96 -13.46 -12.74 -16.24
N LEU A 97 -14.63 -12.30 -15.74
CA LEU A 97 -14.78 -11.07 -14.97
C LEU A 97 -13.97 -11.12 -13.67
N ASP A 98 -14.07 -12.23 -12.91
CA ASP A 98 -13.32 -12.40 -11.65
C ASP A 98 -11.80 -12.28 -11.88
N ILE A 99 -11.32 -12.91 -12.95
CA ILE A 99 -9.90 -12.84 -13.31
C ILE A 99 -9.49 -11.40 -13.67
N ILE A 100 -10.32 -10.71 -14.48
CA ILE A 100 -10.01 -9.34 -14.91
C ILE A 100 -10.06 -8.35 -13.74
N GLN A 101 -10.99 -8.51 -12.81
CA GLN A 101 -11.02 -7.69 -11.58
C GLN A 101 -9.73 -7.85 -10.78
N ARG A 102 -9.31 -9.10 -10.52
CA ARG A 102 -8.08 -9.39 -9.75
C ARG A 102 -6.82 -8.86 -10.44
N ILE A 103 -6.65 -9.09 -11.74
CA ILE A 103 -5.46 -8.59 -12.45
C ILE A 103 -5.47 -7.08 -12.63
N SER A 104 -6.63 -6.44 -12.70
CA SER A 104 -6.75 -4.98 -12.72
C SER A 104 -6.33 -4.38 -11.39
N THR A 105 -6.74 -5.01 -10.29
CA THR A 105 -6.34 -4.65 -8.93
C THR A 105 -4.82 -4.80 -8.76
N ASP A 106 -4.27 -5.95 -9.15
CA ASP A 106 -2.81 -6.18 -9.10
C ASP A 106 -2.03 -5.17 -9.95
N TYR A 107 -2.53 -4.87 -11.14
CA TYR A 107 -1.90 -3.88 -12.01
C TYR A 107 -1.86 -2.48 -11.37
N LEU A 108 -2.93 -2.09 -10.70
CA LEU A 108 -3.00 -0.78 -10.05
C LEU A 108 -2.15 -0.73 -8.78
N ILE A 109 -2.10 -1.82 -7.99
CA ILE A 109 -1.31 -1.89 -6.76
C ILE A 109 0.19 -2.02 -7.06
N PHE A 110 0.58 -2.91 -7.98
CA PHE A 110 1.98 -3.31 -8.19
C PHE A 110 2.58 -2.77 -9.49
N GLY A 111 1.75 -2.38 -10.46
CA GLY A 111 2.18 -2.03 -11.82
C GLY A 111 2.35 -3.23 -12.76
N GLY A 112 1.89 -4.39 -12.36
CA GLY A 112 1.95 -5.65 -13.10
C GLY A 112 1.00 -6.69 -12.55
N PHE A 113 0.87 -7.81 -13.24
CA PHE A 113 0.04 -8.94 -12.81
C PHE A 113 0.56 -10.26 -13.38
N ALA A 114 0.09 -11.38 -12.83
CA ALA A 114 0.47 -12.70 -13.26
C ALA A 114 -0.75 -13.64 -13.38
N LEU A 115 -0.71 -14.50 -14.41
CA LEU A 115 -1.69 -15.55 -14.63
C LEU A 115 -0.97 -16.88 -14.85
N GLN A 116 -1.46 -17.92 -14.22
CA GLN A 116 -1.05 -19.28 -14.53
C GLN A 116 -1.90 -19.80 -15.69
N VAL A 117 -1.24 -20.28 -16.71
CA VAL A 117 -1.87 -20.85 -17.92
C VAL A 117 -1.64 -22.34 -17.92
N ILE A 118 -2.73 -23.11 -17.93
CA ILE A 118 -2.72 -24.57 -17.97
C ILE A 118 -3.07 -25.04 -19.38
N ARG A 119 -2.29 -25.99 -19.88
CA ARG A 119 -2.49 -26.64 -21.19
C ARG A 119 -2.73 -28.12 -21.04
N ASN A 120 -3.52 -28.66 -21.97
CA ASN A 120 -3.69 -30.10 -22.11
C ASN A 120 -2.51 -30.74 -22.86
N ALA A 121 -2.49 -32.06 -22.98
CA ALA A 121 -1.44 -32.82 -23.67
C ALA A 121 -1.28 -32.48 -25.17
N VAL A 122 -2.28 -31.86 -25.79
CA VAL A 122 -2.25 -31.42 -27.20
C VAL A 122 -1.71 -29.99 -27.32
N GLY A 123 -1.50 -29.28 -26.20
CA GLY A 123 -0.98 -27.91 -26.20
C GLY A 123 -2.09 -26.82 -26.13
N ASN A 124 -3.37 -27.19 -26.15
CA ASN A 124 -4.47 -26.22 -26.04
C ASN A 124 -4.60 -25.70 -24.62
N ILE A 125 -4.87 -24.43 -24.46
CA ILE A 125 -5.15 -23.80 -23.17
C ILE A 125 -6.52 -24.27 -22.69
N THR A 126 -6.57 -24.76 -21.45
CA THR A 126 -7.79 -25.31 -20.82
C THR A 126 -8.21 -24.56 -19.58
N GLU A 127 -7.28 -23.94 -18.87
CA GLU A 127 -7.58 -23.26 -17.61
C GLU A 127 -6.67 -22.04 -17.44
N LEU A 128 -7.23 -20.99 -16.82
CA LEU A 128 -6.49 -19.78 -16.42
C LEU A 128 -6.74 -19.54 -14.94
N TYR A 129 -5.66 -19.32 -14.18
CA TYR A 129 -5.73 -18.99 -12.77
C TYR A 129 -5.04 -17.65 -12.51
N TRP A 130 -5.70 -16.81 -11.75
CA TRP A 130 -5.02 -15.67 -11.14
C TRP A 130 -4.03 -16.15 -10.10
N ILE A 131 -2.89 -15.51 -10.02
CA ILE A 131 -1.87 -15.76 -9.00
C ILE A 131 -1.64 -14.47 -8.22
N ASP A 132 -1.73 -14.59 -6.91
CA ASP A 132 -1.40 -13.49 -6.01
C ASP A 132 0.01 -12.96 -6.29
N PHE A 133 0.08 -11.72 -6.74
CA PHE A 133 1.32 -11.10 -7.19
C PHE A 133 2.34 -10.93 -6.06
N THR A 134 1.89 -10.89 -4.80
CA THR A 134 2.77 -10.86 -3.62
C THR A 134 3.57 -12.15 -3.47
N LYS A 135 3.06 -13.27 -3.99
CA LYS A 135 3.63 -14.62 -3.86
C LYS A 135 4.58 -15.01 -5.00
N ILE A 136 4.76 -14.15 -6.01
CA ILE A 136 5.65 -14.41 -7.14
C ILE A 136 6.96 -13.66 -6.99
N ARG A 137 8.05 -14.36 -7.34
CA ARG A 137 9.38 -13.77 -7.60
C ARG A 137 9.85 -14.20 -8.97
N SER A 138 10.81 -13.49 -9.52
CA SER A 138 11.33 -13.72 -10.86
C SER A 138 12.84 -13.81 -10.87
N ASP A 139 13.39 -14.49 -11.86
CA ASP A 139 14.78 -14.34 -12.22
C ASP A 139 15.02 -12.96 -12.85
N LYS A 140 16.29 -12.59 -13.05
CA LYS A 140 16.71 -11.29 -13.61
C LYS A 140 16.14 -10.98 -15.00
N LYS A 141 15.84 -12.01 -15.78
CA LYS A 141 15.36 -11.87 -17.18
C LYS A 141 13.86 -11.99 -17.33
N ASN A 142 13.13 -12.29 -16.25
CA ASN A 142 11.71 -12.64 -16.26
C ASN A 142 11.40 -13.83 -17.20
N GLU A 143 12.24 -14.86 -17.15
CA GLU A 143 12.06 -16.10 -17.90
C GLU A 143 11.64 -17.29 -17.01
N VAL A 144 11.96 -17.20 -15.72
CA VAL A 144 11.59 -18.20 -14.72
C VAL A 144 10.93 -17.50 -13.54
N PHE A 145 9.84 -18.09 -13.06
CA PHE A 145 9.06 -17.56 -11.96
C PHE A 145 9.03 -18.55 -10.80
N PHE A 146 9.10 -17.99 -9.60
CA PHE A 146 9.16 -18.72 -8.34
C PHE A 146 7.92 -18.35 -7.52
N PHE A 147 7.10 -19.33 -7.20
CA PHE A 147 5.91 -19.15 -6.38
C PHE A 147 6.15 -19.71 -4.99
N SER A 148 5.88 -18.93 -3.97
CA SER A 148 5.93 -19.35 -2.57
C SER A 148 4.77 -18.72 -1.79
N GLU A 149 4.19 -19.50 -0.88
CA GLU A 149 3.17 -19.00 0.05
C GLU A 149 3.76 -18.07 1.11
N ASP A 150 5.04 -18.20 1.39
CA ASP A 150 5.70 -17.46 2.46
C ASP A 150 7.13 -17.06 2.07
N TRP A 151 7.30 -15.78 1.78
CA TRP A 151 8.58 -15.16 1.48
C TRP A 151 9.27 -14.54 2.69
N CYS A 152 8.64 -14.57 3.91
CA CYS A 152 9.21 -14.01 5.14
C CYS A 152 10.36 -14.83 5.72
N LYS A 153 10.49 -16.08 5.29
CA LYS A 153 11.55 -16.98 5.76
C LYS A 153 12.92 -16.58 5.21
N SER A 154 13.96 -16.90 5.97
CA SER A 154 15.34 -16.79 5.49
C SER A 154 15.49 -17.48 4.14
N TYR A 155 16.16 -16.85 3.20
CA TYR A 155 16.25 -17.25 1.78
C TYR A 155 16.56 -18.73 1.55
N GLY A 156 17.44 -19.35 2.34
CA GLY A 156 17.76 -20.78 2.25
C GLY A 156 16.69 -21.73 2.80
N ARG A 157 15.60 -21.23 3.40
CA ARG A 157 14.49 -22.00 3.96
C ARG A 157 13.17 -21.80 3.24
N VAL A 158 13.12 -20.91 2.27
CA VAL A 158 11.92 -20.67 1.45
C VAL A 158 11.68 -21.90 0.58
N LYS A 159 10.47 -22.44 0.66
CA LYS A 159 10.00 -23.48 -0.26
C LYS A 159 9.24 -22.79 -1.39
N TYR A 160 9.64 -23.02 -2.62
CA TYR A 160 8.99 -22.44 -3.79
C TYR A 160 8.78 -23.48 -4.88
N ILE A 161 7.81 -23.21 -5.73
CA ILE A 161 7.56 -23.97 -6.95
C ILE A 161 8.09 -23.13 -8.12
N VAL A 162 8.71 -23.78 -9.08
CA VAL A 162 9.31 -23.11 -10.24
C VAL A 162 8.40 -23.28 -11.44
N TYR A 163 8.13 -22.19 -12.14
CA TYR A 163 7.34 -22.17 -13.35
C TYR A 163 8.11 -21.49 -14.49
N PRO A 164 8.05 -22.04 -15.71
CA PRO A 164 8.57 -21.37 -16.90
C PRO A 164 7.68 -20.18 -17.28
N LYS A 165 8.26 -19.24 -18.01
CA LYS A 165 7.52 -18.17 -18.67
C LYS A 165 6.56 -18.73 -19.71
N PHE A 166 5.36 -18.15 -19.78
CA PHE A 166 4.41 -18.43 -20.84
C PHE A 166 5.01 -18.11 -22.21
N ASN A 167 4.87 -19.05 -23.14
CA ASN A 167 5.19 -18.89 -24.55
C ASN A 167 4.00 -19.41 -25.37
N GLU A 168 3.66 -18.73 -26.46
CA GLU A 168 2.52 -19.09 -27.32
C GLU A 168 2.67 -20.48 -27.97
N VAL A 169 3.90 -20.89 -28.26
CA VAL A 169 4.23 -22.13 -28.94
C VAL A 169 4.67 -23.26 -28.00
N ASP A 170 4.64 -23.02 -26.71
CA ASP A 170 5.18 -23.97 -25.73
C ASP A 170 4.19 -25.10 -25.40
N SER A 171 4.73 -26.31 -25.20
CA SER A 171 3.99 -27.50 -24.78
C SER A 171 4.01 -27.75 -23.27
N ASN A 172 4.59 -26.82 -22.48
CA ASN A 172 4.62 -26.92 -21.01
C ASN A 172 3.19 -26.97 -20.47
N PRO A 173 2.85 -27.96 -19.62
CA PRO A 173 1.49 -28.11 -19.10
C PRO A 173 1.07 -26.96 -18.19
N SER A 174 2.04 -26.25 -17.59
CA SER A 174 1.80 -25.10 -16.73
C SER A 174 2.90 -24.06 -16.90
N SER A 175 2.52 -22.82 -17.15
CA SER A 175 3.44 -21.69 -17.33
C SER A 175 2.83 -20.41 -16.75
N ILE A 176 3.68 -19.41 -16.49
CA ILE A 176 3.25 -18.12 -15.97
C ILE A 176 3.28 -17.06 -17.07
N PHE A 177 2.12 -16.48 -17.35
CA PHE A 177 2.05 -15.22 -18.05
C PHE A 177 2.28 -14.09 -17.06
N TYR A 178 3.36 -13.35 -17.24
CA TYR A 178 3.77 -12.27 -16.36
C TYR A 178 3.76 -10.96 -17.14
N TYR A 179 2.92 -10.03 -16.73
CA TYR A 179 2.88 -8.69 -17.29
C TYR A 179 3.62 -7.71 -16.37
N LYS A 180 4.52 -6.97 -16.97
CA LYS A 180 5.24 -5.86 -16.33
C LYS A 180 5.13 -4.62 -17.20
N GLY A 181 4.76 -3.49 -16.61
CA GLY A 181 4.69 -2.23 -17.34
C GLY A 181 6.04 -1.84 -17.96
N ASN A 182 6.03 -1.44 -19.23
CA ASN A 182 7.24 -1.18 -20.04
C ASN A 182 8.07 0.03 -19.57
N LYS A 183 7.61 0.79 -18.57
CA LYS A 183 8.26 2.02 -18.12
C LYS A 183 9.38 1.80 -17.10
N THR A 184 9.58 0.57 -16.65
CA THR A 184 10.55 0.26 -15.60
C THR A 184 11.80 -0.42 -16.15
N ARG A 185 12.96 0.00 -15.64
CA ARG A 185 14.26 -0.65 -15.95
C ARG A 185 14.58 -1.79 -14.97
N SER A 186 13.76 -1.95 -13.93
CA SER A 186 13.87 -2.94 -12.87
C SER A 186 13.34 -4.30 -13.32
N THR A 187 13.72 -5.38 -12.64
CA THR A 187 13.18 -6.74 -12.84
C THR A 187 11.69 -6.77 -12.50
N TYR A 188 11.30 -6.10 -11.45
CA TYR A 188 9.91 -5.99 -10.99
C TYR A 188 9.22 -4.72 -11.49
N PRO A 189 7.89 -4.74 -11.59
CA PRO A 189 7.13 -3.54 -11.95
C PRO A 189 7.18 -2.50 -10.84
N VAL A 190 6.83 -1.27 -11.20
CA VAL A 190 6.70 -0.14 -10.29
C VAL A 190 5.28 0.41 -10.43
N PRO A 191 4.56 0.61 -9.32
CA PRO A 191 3.19 1.11 -9.37
C PRO A 191 3.11 2.54 -9.95
N ILE A 192 1.97 2.87 -10.53
CA ILE A 192 1.76 4.20 -11.13
C ILE A 192 1.83 5.33 -10.10
N TYR A 193 1.48 5.04 -8.85
CA TYR A 193 1.50 5.98 -7.71
C TYR A 193 2.82 5.96 -6.92
N ASN A 194 3.88 5.37 -7.47
CA ASN A 194 5.17 5.22 -6.75
C ASN A 194 5.70 6.54 -6.17
N ALA A 195 5.49 7.67 -6.86
CA ALA A 195 5.90 8.98 -6.37
C ALA A 195 5.06 9.48 -5.18
N SER A 196 3.87 8.92 -4.97
CA SER A 196 2.93 9.31 -3.91
C SER A 196 2.86 8.29 -2.78
N ILE A 197 3.74 7.29 -2.72
CA ILE A 197 3.81 6.31 -1.63
C ILE A 197 3.94 7.02 -0.28
N THR A 198 4.82 8.01 -0.19
CA THR A 198 4.98 8.80 1.05
C THR A 198 3.71 9.54 1.45
N SER A 199 2.88 9.95 0.48
CA SER A 199 1.58 10.59 0.77
C SER A 199 0.57 9.57 1.31
N CYS A 200 0.60 8.34 0.82
CA CYS A 200 -0.22 7.26 1.36
C CYS A 200 0.21 6.89 2.80
N GLU A 201 1.53 6.79 3.04
CA GLU A 201 2.07 6.58 4.39
C GLU A 201 1.69 7.72 5.34
N LEU A 202 1.74 8.97 4.86
CA LEU A 202 1.38 10.13 5.66
C LEU A 202 -0.11 10.11 6.03
N GLU A 203 -1.01 9.80 5.11
CA GLU A 203 -2.44 9.64 5.40
C GLU A 203 -2.68 8.59 6.48
N LYS A 204 -2.05 7.41 6.36
CA LYS A 204 -2.09 6.37 7.38
C LYS A 204 -1.60 6.88 8.73
N LYS A 205 -0.44 7.54 8.78
CA LYS A 205 0.17 8.04 10.02
C LYS A 205 -0.68 9.14 10.69
N ILE A 206 -1.33 9.99 9.93
CA ILE A 206 -2.25 11.01 10.46
C ILE A 206 -3.44 10.32 11.14
N ASN A 207 -4.03 9.31 10.50
CA ASN A 207 -5.15 8.55 11.05
C ASN A 207 -4.75 7.79 12.33
N GLU A 208 -3.59 7.13 12.34
CA GLU A 208 -3.03 6.48 13.52
C GLU A 208 -2.78 7.48 14.67
N PHE A 209 -2.26 8.67 14.34
CA PHE A 209 -2.02 9.72 15.31
C PHE A 209 -3.33 10.20 15.96
N HIS A 210 -4.36 10.51 15.18
CA HIS A 210 -5.66 10.93 15.70
C HIS A 210 -6.33 9.83 16.53
N LEU A 211 -6.24 8.57 16.10
CA LEU A 211 -6.75 7.45 16.87
C LEU A 211 -6.05 7.35 18.24
N ASN A 212 -4.73 7.51 18.26
CA ASN A 212 -3.95 7.51 19.49
C ASN A 212 -4.30 8.71 20.39
N GLU A 213 -4.52 9.91 19.83
CA GLU A 213 -4.95 11.07 20.62
C GLU A 213 -6.32 10.85 21.25
N ILE A 214 -7.28 10.33 20.50
CA ILE A 214 -8.62 10.00 21.01
C ILE A 214 -8.52 8.93 22.10
N SER A 215 -7.76 7.87 21.88
CA SER A 215 -7.57 6.77 22.83
C SER A 215 -6.92 7.26 24.14
N ASN A 216 -6.08 8.27 24.05
CA ASN A 216 -5.41 8.88 25.20
C ASN A 216 -6.20 10.08 25.81
N ASN A 217 -7.49 10.26 25.45
CA ASN A 217 -8.34 11.34 25.90
C ASN A 217 -7.73 12.74 25.71
N PHE A 218 -7.00 12.96 24.61
CA PHE A 218 -6.28 14.22 24.32
C PHE A 218 -5.31 14.64 25.44
N LEU A 219 -4.82 13.69 26.23
CA LEU A 219 -3.87 13.99 27.31
C LEU A 219 -2.51 14.36 26.70
N THR A 220 -2.13 15.61 26.90
CA THR A 220 -0.78 16.09 26.63
C THR A 220 0.26 15.28 27.41
N SER A 221 1.48 15.18 26.87
CA SER A 221 2.60 14.54 27.55
C SER A 221 2.73 15.11 28.97
N LYS A 222 2.69 14.23 29.97
CA LYS A 222 2.83 14.64 31.39
C LYS A 222 4.29 14.54 31.79
N ILE A 223 4.75 15.53 32.53
CA ILE A 223 6.06 15.49 33.18
C ILE A 223 5.85 15.11 34.63
N ILE A 224 6.53 14.06 35.08
CA ILE A 224 6.62 13.70 36.46
C ILE A 224 7.98 14.13 36.97
N ASN A 225 7.99 15.13 37.85
CA ASN A 225 9.17 15.64 38.51
C ASN A 225 9.38 14.94 39.85
N PHE A 226 10.48 14.23 40.00
CA PHE A 226 10.93 13.69 41.28
C PHE A 226 11.95 14.68 41.89
N ASN A 227 11.55 15.40 42.97
CA ASN A 227 12.35 16.49 43.58
C ASN A 227 13.03 16.05 44.87
N SER A 228 13.17 14.74 45.11
CA SER A 228 13.73 14.18 46.34
C SER A 228 15.21 13.79 46.23
N GLY A 229 15.91 14.34 45.27
CA GLY A 229 17.29 13.99 44.95
C GLY A 229 17.37 13.12 43.70
N VAL A 230 18.57 12.99 43.15
CA VAL A 230 18.83 12.12 41.99
C VAL A 230 19.18 10.72 42.49
N PRO A 231 18.32 9.71 42.27
CA PRO A 231 18.58 8.35 42.70
C PRO A 231 19.74 7.71 41.89
N ASP A 232 20.24 6.60 42.37
CA ASP A 232 21.20 5.78 41.62
C ASP A 232 20.55 5.19 40.35
N ASP A 233 21.37 4.66 39.44
CA ASP A 233 20.89 4.20 38.14
C ASP A 233 19.98 2.98 38.26
N ASP A 234 20.16 2.12 39.27
CA ASP A 234 19.33 0.93 39.50
C ASP A 234 17.91 1.35 39.92
N LEU A 235 17.79 2.32 40.84
CA LEU A 235 16.52 2.83 41.31
C LEU A 235 15.80 3.64 40.23
N LYS A 236 16.53 4.39 39.38
CA LYS A 236 15.94 5.05 38.20
C LYS A 236 15.31 4.06 37.24
N ASN A 237 16.03 2.98 36.89
CA ASN A 237 15.55 1.93 36.02
C ASN A 237 14.33 1.22 36.60
N GLU A 238 14.29 1.03 37.92
CA GLU A 238 13.13 0.43 38.62
C GLU A 238 11.92 1.35 38.58
N ILE A 239 12.09 2.65 38.82
CA ILE A 239 11.01 3.64 38.76
C ILE A 239 10.47 3.74 37.32
N GLU A 240 11.35 3.82 36.31
CA GLU A 240 10.97 3.85 34.90
C GLU A 240 10.20 2.59 34.50
N ARG A 241 10.64 1.42 34.93
CA ARG A 241 9.95 0.15 34.66
C ARG A 241 8.57 0.12 35.33
N ASN A 242 8.46 0.47 36.60
CA ASN A 242 7.21 0.45 37.34
C ASN A 242 6.19 1.47 36.80
N LEU A 243 6.66 2.62 36.31
CA LEU A 243 5.80 3.61 35.65
C LEU A 243 5.35 3.11 34.28
N ASN A 244 6.25 2.51 33.52
CA ASN A 244 5.90 1.90 32.25
C ASN A 244 4.90 0.75 32.42
N GLU A 245 5.07 -0.13 33.40
CA GLU A 245 4.11 -1.21 33.68
C GLU A 245 2.73 -0.71 34.11
N LYS A 246 2.66 0.41 34.84
CA LYS A 246 1.38 1.00 35.29
C LYS A 246 0.69 1.85 34.24
N PHE A 247 1.44 2.49 33.36
CA PHE A 247 0.93 3.48 32.39
C PHE A 247 1.10 3.08 30.94
N ALA A 248 1.82 2.00 30.64
CA ALA A 248 2.04 1.48 29.28
C ALA A 248 1.05 0.39 28.86
N GLY A 249 -0.18 0.40 29.39
CA GLY A 249 -1.28 -0.33 28.75
C GLY A 249 -1.58 0.30 27.38
N SER A 250 -1.95 -0.50 26.40
CA SER A 250 -2.24 -0.06 25.02
C SER A 250 -3.27 1.07 24.91
N GLU A 251 -3.99 1.35 25.96
CA GLU A 251 -4.99 2.41 26.06
C GLU A 251 -4.52 3.68 26.81
N ASN A 252 -3.33 3.65 27.46
CA ASN A 252 -2.84 4.74 28.32
C ASN A 252 -1.45 5.28 27.94
N ALA A 253 -1.01 5.08 26.72
CA ALA A 253 0.32 5.50 26.24
C ALA A 253 0.44 7.04 26.01
N GLY A 254 0.02 7.82 27.00
CA GLY A 254 0.43 9.22 27.12
C GLY A 254 1.95 9.26 27.32
N ARG A 255 2.66 10.10 26.56
CA ARG A 255 4.12 10.27 26.75
C ARG A 255 4.37 10.85 28.13
N ILE A 256 4.93 10.04 29.02
CA ILE A 256 5.38 10.48 30.34
C ILE A 256 6.87 10.78 30.25
N LEU A 257 7.24 12.01 30.51
CA LEU A 257 8.63 12.42 30.66
C LEU A 257 8.95 12.40 32.17
N ILE A 258 9.95 11.63 32.56
CA ILE A 258 10.40 11.56 33.95
C ILE A 258 11.62 12.45 34.12
N SER A 259 11.58 13.34 35.09
CA SER A 259 12.69 14.19 35.45
C SER A 259 13.06 13.97 36.92
N PHE A 260 14.33 13.65 37.16
CA PHE A 260 14.90 13.53 38.51
C PHE A 260 15.69 14.79 38.84
N ASN A 261 15.26 15.53 39.86
CA ASN A 261 15.84 16.82 40.20
C ASN A 261 16.45 16.74 41.63
N ALA A 262 17.53 17.50 41.84
CA ALA A 262 18.20 17.52 43.14
C ALA A 262 17.30 18.17 44.22
N ASN A 263 16.52 19.15 43.84
CA ASN A 263 15.57 19.87 44.68
C ASN A 263 14.47 20.52 43.81
N LYS A 264 13.49 21.15 44.46
CA LYS A 264 12.37 21.80 43.77
C LYS A 264 12.80 23.02 42.92
N ASP A 265 13.89 23.67 43.27
CA ASP A 265 14.37 24.87 42.58
C ASP A 265 15.05 24.50 41.25
N SER A 266 15.44 23.22 41.05
CA SER A 266 15.98 22.66 39.80
C SER A 266 14.94 21.89 39.01
N GLU A 267 13.65 22.08 39.27
CA GLU A 267 12.56 21.38 38.60
C GLU A 267 12.55 21.67 37.09
N THR A 268 12.41 20.61 36.30
CA THR A 268 12.30 20.73 34.85
C THR A 268 10.95 21.31 34.50
N THR A 269 10.94 22.52 33.97
CA THR A 269 9.73 23.17 33.46
C THR A 269 9.67 23.02 31.94
N VAL A 270 8.54 22.54 31.44
CA VAL A 270 8.24 22.57 30.02
C VAL A 270 7.23 23.68 29.78
N THR A 271 7.60 24.61 28.94
CA THR A 271 6.66 25.59 28.42
C THR A 271 5.77 24.90 27.42
N ASP A 272 4.46 24.86 27.68
CA ASP A 272 3.50 24.35 26.70
C ASP A 272 3.63 25.14 25.39
N LEU A 273 3.94 24.45 24.31
CA LEU A 273 3.81 25.04 22.98
C LEU A 273 2.31 25.26 22.74
N PRO A 274 1.89 26.46 22.31
CA PRO A 274 0.49 26.72 22.03
C PRO A 274 -0.04 25.69 21.04
N MET A 275 -1.10 24.99 21.46
CA MET A 275 -1.72 23.91 20.67
C MET A 275 -2.59 24.44 19.52
N ASP A 276 -2.77 25.76 19.40
CA ASP A 276 -3.78 26.39 18.55
C ASP A 276 -3.60 26.13 17.03
N ASP A 277 -2.40 25.74 16.58
CA ASP A 277 -2.12 25.54 15.14
C ASP A 277 -2.00 24.08 14.70
N PHE A 278 -2.08 23.11 15.61
CA PHE A 278 -1.81 21.71 15.25
C PHE A 278 -2.94 21.09 14.41
N ALA A 279 -4.20 21.37 14.77
CA ALA A 279 -5.36 20.84 14.04
C ALA A 279 -5.38 21.32 12.59
N ASP A 280 -5.19 22.61 12.35
CA ASP A 280 -5.17 23.20 11.01
C ASP A 280 -4.01 22.67 10.16
N ARG A 281 -2.85 22.44 10.80
CA ARG A 281 -1.69 21.86 10.12
C ARG A 281 -1.92 20.41 9.70
N TYR A 282 -2.53 19.59 10.55
CA TYR A 282 -2.86 18.21 10.22
C TYR A 282 -3.92 18.14 9.13
N GLU A 283 -4.93 18.99 9.17
CA GLU A 283 -5.93 19.07 8.11
C GLU A 283 -5.31 19.46 6.77
N ALA A 284 -4.45 20.47 6.75
CA ALA A 284 -3.72 20.90 5.56
C ALA A 284 -2.81 19.79 5.01
N LEU A 285 -2.11 19.05 5.88
CA LEU A 285 -1.30 17.90 5.48
C LEU A 285 -2.14 16.76 4.92
N HIS A 286 -3.25 16.43 5.55
CA HIS A 286 -4.19 15.40 5.10
C HIS A 286 -4.78 15.76 3.73
N LYS A 287 -5.23 16.99 3.54
CA LYS A 287 -5.74 17.51 2.27
C LYS A 287 -4.67 17.41 1.16
N ARG A 288 -3.44 17.86 1.44
CA ARG A 288 -2.33 17.79 0.49
C ARG A 288 -1.95 16.35 0.13
N SER A 289 -1.91 15.43 1.10
CA SER A 289 -1.61 14.02 0.85
C SER A 289 -2.63 13.42 -0.10
N ARG A 290 -3.89 13.65 0.16
CA ARG A 290 -5.01 13.20 -0.66
C ARG A 290 -4.92 13.74 -2.10
N GLU A 291 -4.66 15.04 -2.27
CA GLU A 291 -4.48 15.68 -3.58
C GLU A 291 -3.32 15.07 -4.37
N GLN A 292 -2.22 14.71 -3.70
CA GLN A 292 -1.08 14.06 -4.34
C GLN A 292 -1.39 12.64 -4.81
N ILE A 293 -2.18 11.88 -4.03
CA ILE A 293 -2.63 10.55 -4.42
C ILE A 293 -3.54 10.63 -5.65
N PHE A 294 -4.54 11.52 -5.64
CA PHE A 294 -5.41 11.76 -6.80
C PHE A 294 -4.61 12.16 -8.06
N THR A 295 -3.63 13.04 -7.90
CA THR A 295 -2.76 13.49 -9.01
C THR A 295 -1.97 12.33 -9.60
N ALA A 296 -1.46 11.40 -8.79
CA ALA A 296 -0.72 10.24 -9.26
C ALA A 296 -1.56 9.32 -10.17
N PHE A 297 -2.84 9.18 -9.87
CA PHE A 297 -3.79 8.43 -10.68
C PHE A 297 -4.43 9.25 -11.81
N ARG A 298 -4.16 10.55 -11.90
CA ARG A 298 -4.84 11.49 -12.81
C ARG A 298 -6.35 11.52 -12.59
N ALA A 299 -6.77 11.20 -11.39
CA ALA A 299 -8.16 11.11 -10.98
C ALA A 299 -8.64 12.44 -10.42
N THR A 300 -9.91 12.72 -10.59
CA THR A 300 -10.57 13.89 -9.98
C THR A 300 -11.38 13.41 -8.76
N PRO A 301 -11.32 14.11 -7.62
CA PRO A 301 -12.03 13.70 -6.40
C PRO A 301 -13.52 13.44 -6.60
N ASN A 302 -14.19 14.24 -7.45
CA ASN A 302 -15.61 14.14 -7.72
C ASN A 302 -16.04 12.78 -8.31
N LEU A 303 -15.16 12.12 -9.08
CA LEU A 303 -15.44 10.78 -9.65
C LEU A 303 -15.44 9.67 -8.59
N PHE A 304 -14.83 9.93 -7.44
CA PHE A 304 -14.65 8.96 -6.36
C PHE A 304 -15.42 9.35 -5.09
N GLY A 305 -16.49 10.13 -5.23
CA GLY A 305 -17.41 10.47 -4.14
C GLY A 305 -16.93 11.58 -3.19
N LEU A 306 -15.84 12.28 -3.51
CA LEU A 306 -15.36 13.40 -2.71
C LEU A 306 -15.83 14.72 -3.30
N MET A 307 -16.71 15.42 -2.60
CA MET A 307 -17.13 16.77 -2.97
C MET A 307 -16.00 17.77 -2.65
N THR A 308 -15.73 18.65 -3.60
CA THR A 308 -14.86 19.82 -3.36
C THR A 308 -15.71 20.97 -2.82
N GLU A 309 -15.17 21.70 -1.84
CA GLU A 309 -15.88 22.75 -1.06
C GLU A 309 -16.44 23.90 -1.92
N THR A 310 -15.98 24.04 -3.16
CA THR A 310 -16.23 25.23 -3.99
C THR A 310 -17.32 25.07 -5.03
N THR A 311 -17.76 23.87 -5.35
CA THR A 311 -18.77 23.64 -6.39
C THR A 311 -19.80 22.61 -5.92
N GLY A 312 -21.07 22.98 -5.94
CA GLY A 312 -22.15 22.01 -5.84
C GLY A 312 -22.01 20.94 -6.95
N PHE A 313 -22.71 19.81 -6.81
CA PHE A 313 -22.72 18.75 -7.81
C PHE A 313 -23.12 19.35 -9.17
N ASN A 314 -22.17 19.36 -10.12
CA ASN A 314 -22.39 19.79 -11.49
C ASN A 314 -22.28 18.55 -12.38
N GLU A 315 -23.42 18.09 -12.88
CA GLU A 315 -23.52 16.91 -13.72
C GLU A 315 -22.59 16.98 -14.94
N GLN A 316 -22.54 18.13 -15.62
CA GLN A 316 -21.69 18.30 -16.79
C GLN A 316 -20.20 18.19 -16.48
N GLU A 317 -19.77 18.76 -15.35
CA GLU A 317 -18.38 18.67 -14.89
C GLU A 317 -18.01 17.21 -14.57
N PHE A 318 -18.93 16.47 -13.96
CA PHE A 318 -18.74 15.04 -13.69
C PHE A 318 -18.60 14.23 -15.00
N PHE A 319 -19.44 14.46 -15.99
CA PHE A 319 -19.34 13.81 -17.29
C PHE A 319 -18.03 14.12 -18.02
N GLU A 320 -17.59 15.35 -18.02
CA GLU A 320 -16.33 15.74 -18.65
C GLU A 320 -15.13 15.14 -17.94
N ALA A 321 -15.13 15.14 -16.61
CA ALA A 321 -14.11 14.47 -15.79
C ALA A 321 -14.06 12.97 -16.06
N PHE A 322 -15.22 12.31 -16.13
CA PHE A 322 -15.31 10.89 -16.48
C PHE A 322 -14.77 10.60 -17.90
N LYS A 323 -15.15 11.39 -18.91
CA LYS A 323 -14.67 11.23 -20.29
C LYS A 323 -13.14 11.35 -20.35
N LEU A 324 -12.57 12.32 -19.64
CA LEU A 324 -11.13 12.51 -19.58
C LEU A 324 -10.43 11.33 -18.88
N TYR A 325 -10.95 10.93 -17.70
CA TYR A 325 -10.40 9.82 -16.92
C TYR A 325 -10.48 8.50 -17.68
N ASN A 326 -11.64 8.20 -18.28
CA ASN A 326 -11.83 7.03 -19.13
C ASN A 326 -10.80 6.97 -20.25
N ARG A 327 -10.59 8.10 -20.96
CA ARG A 327 -9.63 8.16 -22.06
C ARG A 327 -8.17 8.02 -21.63
N THR A 328 -7.80 8.61 -20.49
CA THR A 328 -6.39 8.76 -20.09
C THR A 328 -5.91 7.71 -19.09
N ALA A 329 -6.80 7.10 -18.32
CA ALA A 329 -6.49 6.10 -17.30
C ALA A 329 -7.12 4.75 -17.61
N VAL A 330 -8.45 4.66 -17.78
CA VAL A 330 -9.18 3.39 -17.91
C VAL A 330 -8.87 2.66 -19.22
N ARG A 331 -9.07 3.31 -20.36
CA ARG A 331 -8.84 2.69 -21.70
C ARG A 331 -7.42 2.14 -21.88
N PRO A 332 -6.35 2.82 -21.45
CA PRO A 332 -5.01 2.24 -21.52
C PRO A 332 -4.87 0.93 -20.73
N ILE A 333 -5.53 0.81 -19.57
CA ILE A 333 -5.52 -0.42 -18.78
C ILE A 333 -6.33 -1.51 -19.50
N GLN A 334 -7.52 -1.20 -19.99
CA GLN A 334 -8.31 -2.12 -20.81
C GLN A 334 -7.52 -2.66 -22.01
N GLN A 335 -6.78 -1.79 -22.71
CA GLN A 335 -5.92 -2.21 -23.83
C GLN A 335 -4.76 -3.13 -23.40
N ILE A 336 -4.20 -2.92 -22.21
CA ILE A 336 -3.17 -3.82 -21.68
C ILE A 336 -3.78 -5.20 -21.41
N ILE A 337 -4.94 -5.24 -20.78
CA ILE A 337 -5.64 -6.48 -20.44
C ILE A 337 -6.06 -7.22 -21.71
N THR A 338 -6.76 -6.57 -22.64
CA THR A 338 -7.21 -7.20 -23.88
C THR A 338 -6.04 -7.77 -24.68
N LYS A 339 -4.98 -6.99 -24.89
CA LYS A 339 -3.76 -7.48 -25.57
C LYS A 339 -3.07 -8.63 -24.85
N SER A 340 -3.14 -8.67 -23.51
CA SER A 340 -2.59 -9.78 -22.74
C SER A 340 -3.38 -11.05 -22.96
N PHE A 341 -4.71 -10.97 -22.99
CA PHE A 341 -5.56 -12.12 -23.31
C PHE A 341 -5.45 -12.54 -24.77
N ASP A 342 -5.37 -11.60 -25.72
CA ASP A 342 -5.13 -11.91 -27.12
C ASP A 342 -3.83 -12.71 -27.29
N LYS A 343 -2.79 -12.33 -26.58
CA LYS A 343 -1.53 -13.06 -26.55
C LYS A 343 -1.63 -14.43 -25.90
N ILE A 344 -2.38 -14.55 -24.79
CA ILE A 344 -2.58 -15.82 -24.10
C ILE A 344 -3.41 -16.76 -24.98
N LEU A 345 -4.54 -16.31 -25.51
CA LEU A 345 -5.49 -17.13 -26.26
C LEU A 345 -5.14 -17.31 -27.74
N GLY A 346 -4.18 -16.52 -28.25
CA GLY A 346 -3.62 -16.70 -29.59
C GLY A 346 -4.44 -16.07 -30.72
N PHE A 347 -5.41 -15.21 -30.43
CA PHE A 347 -6.19 -14.49 -31.45
C PHE A 347 -6.65 -13.10 -30.94
N GLU A 348 -6.77 -12.14 -31.86
CA GLU A 348 -7.24 -10.79 -31.56
C GLU A 348 -8.74 -10.76 -31.21
N GLY A 349 -9.12 -9.91 -30.27
CA GLY A 349 -10.50 -9.81 -29.82
C GLY A 349 -10.96 -11.00 -28.99
N SER A 350 -10.03 -11.67 -28.32
CA SER A 350 -10.30 -12.82 -27.46
C SER A 350 -11.24 -12.51 -26.30
N ILE A 351 -11.17 -11.28 -25.78
CA ILE A 351 -12.11 -10.71 -24.80
C ILE A 351 -12.65 -9.39 -25.31
N THR A 352 -13.91 -9.13 -24.96
CA THR A 352 -14.58 -7.87 -25.25
C THR A 352 -15.05 -7.27 -23.93
N ILE A 353 -14.65 -6.02 -23.69
CA ILE A 353 -15.06 -5.23 -22.52
C ILE A 353 -16.07 -4.19 -23.01
N THR A 354 -17.32 -4.28 -22.51
CA THR A 354 -18.32 -3.26 -22.77
C THR A 354 -18.03 -2.04 -21.90
N PRO A 355 -17.71 -0.88 -22.48
CA PRO A 355 -17.35 0.29 -21.69
C PRO A 355 -18.47 0.71 -20.74
N PHE A 356 -18.07 1.19 -19.57
CA PHE A 356 -18.98 1.86 -18.66
C PHE A 356 -19.54 3.12 -19.36
N ASN A 357 -20.86 3.24 -19.43
CA ASN A 357 -21.52 4.37 -20.10
C ASN A 357 -22.52 5.03 -19.14
N LEU A 358 -22.26 6.29 -18.80
CA LEU A 358 -23.13 7.10 -17.92
C LEU A 358 -24.38 7.63 -18.64
N GLU A 359 -24.42 7.58 -20.00
CA GLU A 359 -25.52 8.17 -20.79
C GLU A 359 -26.71 7.21 -20.93
N ASP A 360 -26.51 5.91 -20.77
CA ASP A 360 -27.57 4.91 -20.98
C ASP A 360 -28.58 4.85 -19.81
N ASP A 361 -28.16 5.18 -18.59
CA ASP A 361 -29.04 5.20 -17.41
C ASP A 361 -30.10 6.31 -17.50
N ASN A 362 -29.77 7.44 -18.13
CA ASN A 362 -30.70 8.57 -18.34
C ASN A 362 -31.75 8.32 -19.43
N LYS A 363 -31.59 7.30 -20.29
CA LYS A 363 -32.61 6.95 -21.31
C LYS A 363 -33.66 6.01 -20.76
N VAL A 364 -33.28 5.14 -19.83
CA VAL A 364 -34.23 4.19 -19.22
C VAL A 364 -35.23 4.90 -18.33
N GLU A 365 -34.82 5.98 -17.62
CA GLU A 365 -35.77 6.76 -16.79
C GLU A 365 -36.74 7.60 -17.63
N LYS A 366 -36.39 8.02 -18.86
CA LYS A 366 -37.28 8.79 -19.75
C LYS A 366 -38.26 7.93 -20.55
N GLU A 367 -38.07 6.62 -20.62
CA GLU A 367 -39.02 5.69 -21.26
C GLU A 367 -40.02 5.09 -20.25
N VAL A 368 -39.89 5.39 -18.95
CA VAL A 368 -40.78 4.90 -17.87
C VAL A 368 -41.75 5.99 -17.37
N GLU A 369 -41.57 7.27 -17.79
CA GLU A 369 -42.55 8.34 -17.60
C GLU A 369 -43.47 8.48 -18.85
#